data_e04002f960daad274696eec0167a7bbb
#
_entry.id   e04002f960daad274696eec0167a7bbb
#
_cell.length_a   1.000
_cell.length_b   1.000
_cell.length_c   1.000
_cell.angle_alpha   90.00
_cell.angle_beta   90.00
_cell.angle_gamma   90.00
#
_symmetry.space_group_name_H-M   'P 1'
#
loop_
_entity.id
_entity.type
_entity.pdbx_description
1 polymer ?
#
loop_
_entity_poly.entity_id
_entity_poly.type
_entity_poly.pdbx_seq_one_letter_code
_entity_poly.pdbx_strand_id
1 'polypeptide(L)'
;STVGPKFDTQVTGKRETDHIPPLKDGDIRVIHFGGVEEIGRNMSMVEYKDSIIIVDCGVQFTETNTPGIDFILPNTRYLEEHKHKIKGVLVTHGHLDHIGSIPYIMPRIGNPQIYSRLFTSLMIKKRQEEFPHLAPLTINVIEKGDSLTLGDMRVKFFAVTHAIPDSMGIIIETPYGDIVHTGDLRLEHNDGVPTDDEEERYKLFESRKVLLLMADSTNCDNPGFSISDTVVYKNIEKIIRDTTGRLIISTFASQVERMLFMLETAERFGKKVVVEGRSMKTNVEIAKLANMLKVRPETLISLEEMSGYPENKMVILATG
;
A
#
# COMPACT_ATOMS: atom_id res chain seq x y z
N SER A 1 25.33 47.82 -1.23
CA SER A 1 23.86 47.75 -1.21
C SER A 1 23.39 46.68 -2.20
N THR A 2 23.27 45.47 -1.71
CA THR A 2 22.70 44.33 -2.42
C THR A 2 21.21 44.27 -2.15
N VAL A 3 20.41 44.61 -3.15
CA VAL A 3 18.97 44.43 -3.13
C VAL A 3 18.69 42.94 -3.46
N GLY A 4 18.26 42.17 -2.44
CA GLY A 4 17.78 40.83 -2.65
C GLY A 4 16.42 40.82 -3.37
N PRO A 5 16.04 39.76 -4.06
CA PRO A 5 14.78 39.67 -4.80
C PRO A 5 13.61 39.81 -3.85
N LYS A 6 12.77 40.82 -4.09
CA LYS A 6 11.45 40.95 -3.44
C LYS A 6 10.54 39.87 -4.00
N PHE A 7 10.20 38.87 -3.20
CA PHE A 7 9.10 37.98 -3.52
C PHE A 7 7.79 38.78 -3.42
N ASP A 8 7.13 38.94 -4.53
CA ASP A 8 5.78 39.53 -4.57
C ASP A 8 4.77 38.54 -3.97
N THR A 9 4.36 38.78 -2.74
CA THR A 9 3.41 37.96 -1.98
C THR A 9 1.95 38.31 -2.27
N GLN A 10 1.65 39.06 -3.34
CA GLN A 10 0.29 39.34 -3.75
C GLN A 10 -0.17 38.48 -4.93
N VAL A 11 -0.32 37.18 -4.70
CA VAL A 11 -1.26 36.37 -5.49
C VAL A 11 -2.64 36.53 -4.84
N THR A 12 -3.22 37.72 -4.96
CA THR A 12 -4.64 37.99 -4.65
C THR A 12 -5.54 37.72 -5.87
N GLY A 13 -5.26 36.68 -6.64
CA GLY A 13 -6.28 36.06 -7.44
C GLY A 13 -7.11 35.22 -6.48
N LYS A 14 -8.37 35.56 -6.22
CA LYS A 14 -9.38 34.57 -5.89
C LYS A 14 -9.29 33.55 -7.01
N ARG A 15 -8.56 32.43 -6.79
CA ARG A 15 -8.81 31.25 -7.59
C ARG A 15 -10.30 31.02 -7.42
N GLU A 16 -11.05 31.07 -8.52
CA GLU A 16 -12.39 30.49 -8.53
C GLU A 16 -12.17 29.13 -7.87
N THR A 17 -12.64 29.03 -6.63
CA THR A 17 -12.56 27.77 -5.87
C THR A 17 -13.32 26.81 -6.74
N ASP A 18 -12.67 25.76 -7.21
CA ASP A 18 -13.30 24.73 -8.00
C ASP A 18 -14.58 24.32 -7.28
N HIS A 19 -15.68 24.90 -7.73
CA HIS A 19 -16.96 24.71 -7.07
C HIS A 19 -17.44 23.33 -7.49
N ILE A 20 -17.17 22.34 -6.64
CA ILE A 20 -17.73 21.01 -6.83
C ILE A 20 -19.24 21.13 -6.68
N PRO A 21 -20.02 20.93 -7.75
CA PRO A 21 -21.47 21.15 -7.69
C PRO A 21 -22.12 20.16 -6.71
N PRO A 22 -23.25 20.49 -6.09
CA PRO A 22 -24.00 19.55 -5.25
C PRO A 22 -24.27 18.23 -6.00
N LEU A 23 -24.19 17.10 -5.29
CA LEU A 23 -24.56 15.81 -5.84
C LEU A 23 -26.09 15.80 -6.08
N LYS A 24 -26.51 15.46 -7.29
CA LYS A 24 -27.95 15.31 -7.59
C LYS A 24 -28.44 13.94 -7.09
N ASP A 25 -29.73 13.83 -6.84
CA ASP A 25 -30.32 12.55 -6.45
C ASP A 25 -30.10 11.50 -7.55
N GLY A 26 -29.60 10.35 -7.14
CA GLY A 26 -29.24 9.25 -8.04
C GLY A 26 -27.84 9.33 -8.65
N ASP A 27 -27.14 10.47 -8.59
CA ASP A 27 -25.77 10.56 -9.11
C ASP A 27 -24.76 9.82 -8.20
N ILE A 28 -23.68 9.34 -8.81
CA ILE A 28 -22.48 8.87 -8.11
C ILE A 28 -21.36 9.85 -8.44
N ARG A 29 -20.60 10.21 -7.43
CA ARG A 29 -19.40 11.03 -7.59
C ARG A 29 -18.16 10.24 -7.20
N VAL A 30 -17.15 10.29 -8.07
CA VAL A 30 -15.81 9.81 -7.79
C VAL A 30 -14.86 10.99 -7.84
N ILE A 31 -14.04 11.15 -6.80
CA ILE A 31 -12.97 12.17 -6.76
C ILE A 31 -11.66 11.47 -6.42
N HIS A 32 -10.63 11.75 -7.20
CA HIS A 32 -9.24 11.40 -6.91
C HIS A 32 -8.56 12.60 -6.27
N PHE A 33 -8.02 12.43 -5.07
CA PHE A 33 -7.24 13.47 -4.36
C PHE A 33 -5.74 13.35 -4.64
N GLY A 34 -5.33 12.26 -5.29
CA GLY A 34 -4.01 11.93 -5.76
C GLY A 34 -3.96 10.51 -6.30
N GLY A 35 -2.81 10.11 -6.87
CA GLY A 35 -2.59 8.76 -7.42
C GLY A 35 -3.11 8.56 -8.85
N VAL A 36 -3.53 9.61 -9.55
CA VAL A 36 -3.91 9.57 -10.96
C VAL A 36 -2.94 10.41 -11.77
N GLU A 37 -2.36 9.85 -12.84
CA GLU A 37 -1.28 10.43 -13.63
C GLU A 37 -0.01 10.77 -12.81
N GLU A 38 0.14 10.15 -11.65
CA GLU A 38 1.27 10.31 -10.74
C GLU A 38 1.47 9.06 -9.88
N ILE A 39 2.66 8.90 -9.27
CA ILE A 39 2.94 7.88 -8.27
C ILE A 39 2.89 8.53 -6.88
N GLY A 40 2.13 7.92 -5.98
CA GLY A 40 1.97 8.39 -4.60
C GLY A 40 0.70 9.21 -4.35
N ARG A 41 0.49 9.62 -3.12
CA ARG A 41 -0.72 10.32 -2.63
C ARG A 41 -2.01 9.56 -2.95
N ASN A 42 -1.95 8.25 -3.05
CA ASN A 42 -3.13 7.46 -3.41
C ASN A 42 -4.26 7.74 -2.43
N MET A 43 -5.29 8.38 -2.92
CA MET A 43 -6.50 8.68 -2.15
C MET A 43 -7.64 8.98 -3.12
N SER A 44 -8.70 8.21 -3.03
CA SER A 44 -9.91 8.38 -3.83
C SER A 44 -11.14 8.32 -2.95
N MET A 45 -12.26 8.86 -3.41
CA MET A 45 -13.55 8.68 -2.75
C MET A 45 -14.64 8.31 -3.76
N VAL A 46 -15.64 7.61 -3.25
CA VAL A 46 -16.92 7.38 -3.90
C VAL A 46 -18.01 7.97 -3.01
N GLU A 47 -18.83 8.85 -3.57
CA GLU A 47 -19.99 9.44 -2.90
C GLU A 47 -21.27 9.00 -3.60
N TYR A 48 -22.21 8.49 -2.83
CA TYR A 48 -23.56 8.18 -3.28
C TYR A 48 -24.54 8.56 -2.18
N LYS A 49 -25.54 9.37 -2.51
CA LYS A 49 -26.49 9.93 -1.54
C LYS A 49 -25.77 10.64 -0.39
N ASP A 50 -26.01 10.17 0.84
CA ASP A 50 -25.44 10.75 2.06
C ASP A 50 -24.27 9.93 2.63
N SER A 51 -23.57 9.23 1.74
CA SER A 51 -22.50 8.32 2.09
C SER A 51 -21.26 8.54 1.23
N ILE A 52 -20.12 8.73 1.89
CA ILE A 52 -18.78 8.80 1.29
C ILE A 52 -17.95 7.63 1.80
N ILE A 53 -17.37 6.89 0.87
CA ILE A 53 -16.34 5.86 1.14
C ILE A 53 -15.02 6.37 0.58
N ILE A 54 -13.98 6.33 1.39
CA ILE A 54 -12.63 6.72 1.00
C ILE A 54 -11.83 5.44 0.74
N VAL A 55 -11.01 5.44 -0.30
CA VAL A 55 -10.05 4.38 -0.61
C VAL A 55 -8.66 4.97 -0.54
N ASP A 56 -7.86 4.40 0.36
CA ASP A 56 -6.48 4.78 0.67
C ASP A 56 -6.32 6.21 1.24
N CYS A 57 -5.16 6.47 1.83
CA CYS A 57 -4.81 7.74 2.45
C CYS A 57 -3.26 7.87 2.45
N GLY A 58 -2.70 8.05 1.27
CA GLY A 58 -1.26 7.96 1.03
C GLY A 58 -0.53 9.29 1.01
N VAL A 59 0.80 9.22 1.08
CA VAL A 59 1.71 10.35 0.84
C VAL A 59 2.38 10.21 -0.52
N GLN A 60 2.83 11.33 -1.07
CA GLN A 60 3.79 11.35 -2.17
C GLN A 60 5.13 11.82 -1.64
N PHE A 61 6.18 11.06 -1.91
CA PHE A 61 7.54 11.50 -1.62
C PHE A 61 7.96 12.56 -2.64
N THR A 62 8.72 13.53 -2.15
CA THR A 62 9.20 14.62 -3.00
C THR A 62 10.45 14.20 -3.75
N GLU A 63 10.62 14.79 -4.92
CA GLU A 63 11.85 14.68 -5.68
C GLU A 63 12.93 15.64 -5.14
N THR A 64 14.17 15.47 -5.58
CA THR A 64 15.32 16.27 -5.14
C THR A 64 15.21 17.77 -5.45
N ASN A 65 14.25 18.17 -6.26
CA ASN A 65 14.00 19.56 -6.68
C ASN A 65 13.10 20.37 -5.73
N THR A 66 12.64 19.77 -4.62
CA THR A 66 11.80 20.43 -3.61
C THR A 66 12.46 20.45 -2.23
N PRO A 67 13.54 21.22 -2.05
CA PRO A 67 14.27 21.24 -0.78
C PRO A 67 13.40 21.73 0.38
N GLY A 68 13.48 21.03 1.51
CA GLY A 68 12.72 21.35 2.73
C GLY A 68 11.28 20.80 2.78
N ILE A 69 10.88 20.01 1.78
CA ILE A 69 9.62 19.28 1.77
C ILE A 69 9.93 17.79 1.77
N ASP A 70 9.48 17.08 2.79
CA ASP A 70 9.70 15.62 2.91
C ASP A 70 8.67 14.81 2.13
N PHE A 71 7.41 15.27 2.12
CA PHE A 71 6.29 14.61 1.42
C PHE A 71 5.14 15.57 1.15
N ILE A 72 4.26 15.17 0.24
CA ILE A 72 3.07 15.90 -0.17
C ILE A 72 1.84 15.11 0.26
N LEU A 73 0.85 15.82 0.83
CA LEU A 73 -0.44 15.24 1.25
C LEU A 73 -1.53 15.50 0.21
N PRO A 74 -2.54 14.63 0.12
CA PRO A 74 -3.76 14.91 -0.63
C PRO A 74 -4.47 16.17 -0.13
N ASN A 75 -5.13 16.90 -1.03
CA ASN A 75 -5.98 18.03 -0.66
C ASN A 75 -7.37 17.53 -0.26
N THR A 76 -7.65 17.49 1.04
CA THR A 76 -8.86 16.90 1.63
C THR A 76 -9.97 17.89 1.93
N ARG A 77 -9.91 19.12 1.44
CA ARG A 77 -10.88 20.18 1.76
C ARG A 77 -12.33 19.72 1.57
N TYR A 78 -12.63 19.06 0.46
CA TYR A 78 -13.97 18.52 0.21
C TYR A 78 -14.44 17.54 1.30
N LEU A 79 -13.56 16.63 1.73
CA LEU A 79 -13.84 15.66 2.78
C LEU A 79 -14.03 16.33 4.15
N GLU A 80 -13.26 17.38 4.44
CA GLU A 80 -13.36 18.13 5.69
C GLU A 80 -14.71 18.86 5.80
N GLU A 81 -15.19 19.43 4.68
CA GLU A 81 -16.50 20.09 4.58
C GLU A 81 -17.66 19.09 4.66
N HIS A 82 -17.45 17.84 4.23
CA HIS A 82 -18.46 16.77 4.18
C HIS A 82 -18.20 15.61 5.15
N LYS A 83 -17.41 15.83 6.20
CA LYS A 83 -16.99 14.75 7.14
C LYS A 83 -18.14 13.95 7.76
N HIS A 84 -19.32 14.55 7.90
CA HIS A 84 -20.53 13.88 8.42
C HIS A 84 -21.05 12.76 7.50
N LYS A 85 -20.71 12.80 6.21
CA LYS A 85 -21.08 11.79 5.23
C LYS A 85 -20.10 10.62 5.18
N ILE A 86 -18.88 10.76 5.72
CA ILE A 86 -17.84 9.73 5.63
C ILE A 86 -18.24 8.52 6.47
N LYS A 87 -18.40 7.37 5.82
CA LYS A 87 -18.79 6.10 6.45
C LYS A 87 -17.60 5.19 6.77
N GLY A 88 -16.46 5.40 6.12
CA GLY A 88 -15.24 4.66 6.38
C GLY A 88 -14.12 4.94 5.40
N VAL A 89 -12.93 4.52 5.79
CA VAL A 89 -11.71 4.52 4.96
C VAL A 89 -11.31 3.07 4.74
N LEU A 90 -11.25 2.66 3.49
CA LEU A 90 -10.83 1.33 3.08
C LEU A 90 -9.37 1.41 2.63
N VAL A 91 -8.49 0.58 3.17
CA VAL A 91 -7.06 0.64 2.83
C VAL A 91 -6.68 -0.64 2.10
N THR A 92 -6.21 -0.46 0.86
CA THR A 92 -5.89 -1.57 -0.04
C THR A 92 -4.67 -2.36 0.43
N HIS A 93 -3.61 -1.70 0.86
CA HIS A 93 -2.39 -2.33 1.38
C HIS A 93 -1.52 -1.33 2.17
N GLY A 94 -0.42 -1.83 2.76
CA GLY A 94 0.36 -1.10 3.78
C GLY A 94 1.51 -0.24 3.27
N HIS A 95 1.66 0.04 1.98
CA HIS A 95 2.70 0.94 1.50
C HIS A 95 2.41 2.40 1.90
N LEU A 96 3.46 3.22 2.09
CA LEU A 96 3.32 4.58 2.59
C LEU A 96 2.55 5.51 1.65
N ASP A 97 2.62 5.28 0.36
CA ASP A 97 1.85 6.01 -0.64
C ASP A 97 0.35 5.64 -0.64
N HIS A 98 -0.07 4.69 0.24
CA HIS A 98 -1.45 4.31 0.53
C HIS A 98 -1.87 4.54 2.00
N ILE A 99 -0.92 4.59 2.96
CA ILE A 99 -1.25 4.79 4.39
C ILE A 99 -0.55 5.99 5.02
N GLY A 100 0.44 6.57 4.37
CA GLY A 100 1.38 7.49 5.00
C GLY A 100 0.75 8.81 5.47
N SER A 101 -0.37 9.26 4.88
CA SER A 101 -1.05 10.48 5.29
C SER A 101 -2.13 10.28 6.37
N ILE A 102 -2.40 9.04 6.78
CA ILE A 102 -3.39 8.72 7.82
C ILE A 102 -3.21 9.60 9.07
N PRO A 103 -2.02 9.72 9.70
CA PRO A 103 -1.88 10.54 10.91
C PRO A 103 -2.23 12.03 10.71
N TYR A 104 -2.07 12.53 9.51
CA TYR A 104 -2.29 13.95 9.20
C TYR A 104 -3.73 14.26 8.78
N ILE A 105 -4.36 13.31 8.08
CA ILE A 105 -5.68 13.54 7.46
C ILE A 105 -6.82 13.07 8.36
N MET A 106 -6.69 11.93 9.04
CA MET A 106 -7.76 11.38 9.86
C MET A 106 -8.35 12.38 10.87
N PRO A 107 -7.54 13.16 11.62
CA PRO A 107 -8.09 14.17 12.53
C PRO A 107 -8.91 15.25 11.83
N ARG A 108 -8.55 15.63 10.60
CA ARG A 108 -9.25 16.68 9.83
C ARG A 108 -10.62 16.23 9.36
N ILE A 109 -10.75 14.95 9.02
CA ILE A 109 -11.99 14.36 8.48
C ILE A 109 -12.85 13.67 9.55
N GLY A 110 -12.52 13.85 10.85
CA GLY A 110 -13.33 13.37 11.97
C GLY A 110 -13.02 11.95 12.45
N ASN A 111 -11.85 11.41 12.15
CA ASN A 111 -11.42 10.06 12.55
C ASN A 111 -12.42 8.95 12.20
N PRO A 112 -12.87 8.82 10.94
CA PRO A 112 -13.74 7.73 10.54
C PRO A 112 -13.10 6.37 10.77
N GLN A 113 -13.90 5.31 10.81
CA GLN A 113 -13.39 3.94 10.95
C GLN A 113 -12.56 3.54 9.73
N ILE A 114 -11.45 2.85 9.98
CA ILE A 114 -10.57 2.29 8.96
C ILE A 114 -10.86 0.79 8.85
N TYR A 115 -10.86 0.28 7.63
CA TYR A 115 -11.01 -1.13 7.31
C TYR A 115 -9.82 -1.57 6.47
N SER A 116 -9.08 -2.56 6.92
CA SER A 116 -7.91 -3.11 6.23
C SER A 116 -7.68 -4.56 6.63
N ARG A 117 -6.84 -5.27 5.88
CA ARG A 117 -6.40 -6.60 6.28
C ARG A 117 -5.36 -6.52 7.39
N LEU A 118 -5.06 -7.67 8.02
CA LEU A 118 -4.27 -7.73 9.25
C LEU A 118 -2.89 -7.09 9.11
N PHE A 119 -2.10 -7.46 8.10
CA PHE A 119 -0.76 -6.91 7.92
C PHE A 119 -0.80 -5.38 7.76
N THR A 120 -1.68 -4.89 6.91
CA THR A 120 -1.91 -3.47 6.69
C THR A 120 -2.32 -2.75 7.98
N SER A 121 -3.21 -3.35 8.79
CA SER A 121 -3.65 -2.77 10.06
C SER A 121 -2.49 -2.61 11.05
N LEU A 122 -1.57 -3.57 11.09
CA LEU A 122 -0.36 -3.49 11.92
C LEU A 122 0.61 -2.41 11.41
N MET A 123 0.75 -2.27 10.08
CA MET A 123 1.52 -1.18 9.47
C MET A 123 0.95 0.20 9.84
N ILE A 124 -0.37 0.38 9.75
CA ILE A 124 -1.05 1.63 10.14
C ILE A 124 -0.82 1.92 11.63
N LYS A 125 -0.98 0.92 12.51
CA LYS A 125 -0.71 1.07 13.94
C LYS A 125 0.74 1.46 14.19
N LYS A 126 1.68 0.81 13.51
CA LYS A 126 3.11 1.12 13.64
C LYS A 126 3.42 2.56 13.18
N ARG A 127 2.81 3.01 12.09
CA ARG A 127 2.92 4.41 11.62
C ARG A 127 2.33 5.38 12.64
N GLN A 128 1.20 5.05 13.27
CA GLN A 128 0.54 5.90 14.27
C GLN A 128 1.39 6.08 15.55
N GLU A 129 2.23 5.10 15.91
CA GLU A 129 3.14 5.21 17.06
C GLU A 129 4.11 6.40 16.97
N GLU A 130 4.41 6.87 15.76
CA GLU A 130 5.22 8.06 15.53
C GLU A 130 4.50 9.37 15.93
N PHE A 131 3.19 9.29 16.19
CA PHE A 131 2.31 10.42 16.50
C PHE A 131 1.54 10.21 17.81
N PRO A 132 2.24 10.04 18.96
CA PRO A 132 1.59 9.64 20.22
C PRO A 132 0.63 10.69 20.81
N HIS A 133 0.65 11.91 20.28
CA HIS A 133 -0.25 13.00 20.68
C HIS A 133 -1.61 12.97 19.98
N LEU A 134 -1.78 12.13 18.94
CA LEU A 134 -3.03 12.00 18.21
C LEU A 134 -3.97 10.97 18.87
N ALA A 135 -5.27 11.17 18.66
CA ALA A 135 -6.26 10.21 19.11
C ALA A 135 -6.04 8.82 18.50
N PRO A 136 -6.33 7.73 19.26
CA PRO A 136 -6.26 6.39 18.72
C PRO A 136 -7.17 6.20 17.51
N LEU A 137 -6.70 5.44 16.53
CA LEU A 137 -7.48 5.07 15.35
C LEU A 137 -8.37 3.87 15.64
N THR A 138 -9.58 3.87 15.09
CA THR A 138 -10.46 2.69 15.10
C THR A 138 -10.20 1.91 13.81
N ILE A 139 -9.51 0.78 13.92
CA ILE A 139 -9.14 -0.06 12.79
C ILE A 139 -9.85 -1.41 12.91
N ASN A 140 -10.66 -1.73 11.91
CA ASN A 140 -11.37 -3.00 11.78
C ASN A 140 -10.60 -3.89 10.80
N VAL A 141 -10.19 -5.06 11.27
CA VAL A 141 -9.55 -6.07 10.43
C VAL A 141 -10.62 -6.82 9.66
N ILE A 142 -10.45 -6.91 8.36
CA ILE A 142 -11.35 -7.60 7.44
C ILE A 142 -10.61 -8.70 6.69
N GLU A 143 -11.37 -9.66 6.15
CA GLU A 143 -10.84 -10.75 5.35
C GLU A 143 -11.36 -10.71 3.90
N LYS A 144 -10.62 -11.37 3.00
CA LYS A 144 -11.12 -11.60 1.64
C LYS A 144 -12.44 -12.38 1.70
N GLY A 145 -13.42 -11.93 0.98
CA GLY A 145 -14.77 -12.52 1.03
C GLY A 145 -15.71 -11.87 2.01
N ASP A 146 -15.23 -11.01 2.90
CA ASP A 146 -16.10 -10.19 3.74
C ASP A 146 -16.93 -9.21 2.91
N SER A 147 -18.04 -8.81 3.47
CA SER A 147 -18.94 -7.81 2.90
C SER A 147 -19.40 -6.87 4.00
N LEU A 148 -19.27 -5.58 3.73
CA LEU A 148 -19.66 -4.52 4.66
C LEU A 148 -20.76 -3.65 4.02
N THR A 149 -21.66 -3.15 4.85
CA THR A 149 -22.56 -2.05 4.44
C THR A 149 -22.07 -0.76 5.09
N LEU A 150 -21.65 0.18 4.28
CA LEU A 150 -21.16 1.48 4.69
C LEU A 150 -22.11 2.57 4.16
N GLY A 151 -23.03 2.96 5.02
CA GLY A 151 -24.11 3.87 4.62
C GLY A 151 -24.99 3.26 3.53
N ASP A 152 -25.10 3.95 2.39
CA ASP A 152 -25.95 3.56 1.24
C ASP A 152 -25.25 2.58 0.28
N MET A 153 -24.02 2.18 0.55
CA MET A 153 -23.21 1.33 -0.34
C MET A 153 -22.78 0.04 0.35
N ARG A 154 -22.77 -1.03 -0.41
CA ARG A 154 -22.19 -2.30 0.02
C ARG A 154 -20.80 -2.47 -0.57
N VAL A 155 -19.87 -2.99 0.24
CA VAL A 155 -18.48 -3.16 -0.15
C VAL A 155 -18.10 -4.63 -0.03
N LYS A 156 -17.32 -5.12 -0.99
CA LYS A 156 -16.69 -6.44 -1.00
C LYS A 156 -15.21 -6.32 -1.29
N PHE A 157 -14.46 -7.33 -0.94
CA PHE A 157 -13.01 -7.36 -1.06
C PHE A 157 -12.55 -8.59 -1.82
N PHE A 158 -11.48 -8.42 -2.59
CA PHE A 158 -10.83 -9.53 -3.29
C PHE A 158 -9.31 -9.43 -3.14
N ALA A 159 -8.63 -10.58 -3.20
CA ALA A 159 -7.19 -10.60 -3.11
C ALA A 159 -6.56 -10.14 -4.41
N VAL A 160 -5.44 -9.43 -4.32
CA VAL A 160 -4.58 -9.07 -5.44
C VAL A 160 -3.15 -9.50 -5.15
N THR A 161 -2.39 -9.80 -6.20
CA THR A 161 -0.95 -10.06 -6.08
C THR A 161 -0.19 -8.74 -6.07
N HIS A 162 0.62 -8.52 -5.04
CA HIS A 162 1.47 -7.34 -4.92
C HIS A 162 2.73 -7.64 -4.10
N ALA A 163 3.60 -6.65 -3.91
CA ALA A 163 4.89 -6.78 -3.22
C ALA A 163 4.78 -6.89 -1.68
N ILE A 164 3.60 -6.64 -1.11
CA ILE A 164 3.36 -6.62 0.33
C ILE A 164 2.17 -7.54 0.68
N PRO A 165 2.26 -8.30 1.80
CA PRO A 165 1.19 -9.21 2.21
C PRO A 165 -0.15 -8.51 2.40
N ASP A 166 -1.22 -9.28 2.25
CA ASP A 166 -2.59 -8.83 2.50
C ASP A 166 -3.08 -7.70 1.58
N SER A 167 -2.47 -7.54 0.40
CA SER A 167 -3.00 -6.61 -0.60
C SER A 167 -4.37 -7.05 -1.09
N MET A 168 -5.27 -6.07 -1.24
CA MET A 168 -6.65 -6.33 -1.65
C MET A 168 -7.18 -5.28 -2.61
N GLY A 169 -8.05 -5.74 -3.51
CA GLY A 169 -8.92 -4.87 -4.27
C GLY A 169 -10.28 -4.70 -3.58
N ILE A 170 -10.99 -3.67 -3.98
CA ILE A 170 -12.26 -3.22 -3.39
C ILE A 170 -13.32 -3.16 -4.47
N ILE A 171 -14.51 -3.67 -4.16
CA ILE A 171 -15.70 -3.58 -4.99
C ILE A 171 -16.75 -2.79 -4.20
N ILE A 172 -17.18 -1.65 -4.73
CA ILE A 172 -18.26 -0.84 -4.17
C ILE A 172 -19.49 -1.06 -5.03
N GLU A 173 -20.48 -1.76 -4.49
CA GLU A 173 -21.72 -2.07 -5.19
C GLU A 173 -22.65 -0.84 -5.19
N THR A 174 -23.11 -0.47 -6.38
CA THR A 174 -24.05 0.63 -6.59
C THR A 174 -25.27 0.16 -7.39
N PRO A 175 -26.39 0.90 -7.40
CA PRO A 175 -27.55 0.54 -8.20
C PRO A 175 -27.30 0.47 -9.72
N TYR A 176 -26.22 1.07 -10.19
CA TYR A 176 -25.89 1.16 -11.61
C TYR A 176 -24.87 0.13 -12.07
N GLY A 177 -24.17 -0.49 -11.13
CA GLY A 177 -23.09 -1.46 -11.31
C GLY A 177 -21.98 -1.24 -10.30
N ASP A 178 -20.96 -2.05 -10.36
CA ASP A 178 -19.87 -2.06 -9.41
C ASP A 178 -18.78 -1.04 -9.78
N ILE A 179 -18.28 -0.33 -8.77
CA ILE A 179 -17.04 0.43 -8.87
C ILE A 179 -15.94 -0.46 -8.29
N VAL A 180 -14.94 -0.77 -9.10
CA VAL A 180 -13.84 -1.66 -8.74
C VAL A 180 -12.56 -0.86 -8.63
N HIS A 181 -11.88 -0.96 -7.50
CA HIS A 181 -10.56 -0.40 -7.27
C HIS A 181 -9.58 -1.54 -7.00
N THR A 182 -8.54 -1.68 -7.80
CA THR A 182 -7.61 -2.80 -7.65
C THR A 182 -6.62 -2.59 -6.50
N GLY A 183 -6.40 -1.36 -6.05
CA GLY A 183 -5.15 -1.02 -5.38
C GLY A 183 -3.98 -1.24 -6.33
N ASP A 184 -2.79 -1.35 -5.78
CA ASP A 184 -1.61 -1.75 -6.55
C ASP A 184 -1.67 -3.25 -6.80
N LEU A 185 -1.47 -3.65 -8.04
CA LEU A 185 -1.50 -5.05 -8.41
C LEU A 185 -0.38 -5.39 -9.39
N ARG A 186 -0.05 -6.65 -9.38
CA ARG A 186 0.75 -7.30 -10.41
C ARG A 186 0.05 -8.59 -10.80
N LEU A 187 0.11 -8.94 -12.06
CA LEU A 187 -0.44 -10.22 -12.54
C LEU A 187 0.70 -11.23 -12.63
N GLU A 188 0.55 -12.35 -11.93
CA GLU A 188 1.51 -13.45 -12.07
C GLU A 188 1.21 -14.22 -13.35
N HIS A 189 2.26 -14.51 -14.12
CA HIS A 189 2.11 -15.07 -15.45
C HIS A 189 3.29 -15.97 -15.85
N ASN A 190 3.06 -16.85 -16.81
CA ASN A 190 4.07 -17.61 -17.53
C ASN A 190 4.09 -17.10 -18.98
N ASP A 191 5.17 -16.38 -19.35
CA ASP A 191 5.36 -15.81 -20.70
C ASP A 191 4.13 -15.01 -21.21
N GLY A 192 3.53 -14.21 -20.31
CA GLY A 192 2.38 -13.35 -20.64
C GLY A 192 1.00 -14.03 -20.50
N VAL A 193 0.96 -15.31 -20.21
CA VAL A 193 -0.28 -16.03 -19.90
C VAL A 193 -0.49 -16.04 -18.39
N PRO A 194 -1.60 -15.53 -17.86
CA PRO A 194 -1.89 -15.57 -16.42
C PRO A 194 -1.76 -16.98 -15.86
N THR A 195 -1.30 -17.12 -14.62
CA THR A 195 -1.34 -18.40 -13.94
C THR A 195 -2.78 -18.81 -13.61
N ASP A 196 -3.03 -20.12 -13.42
CA ASP A 196 -4.35 -20.63 -13.06
C ASP A 196 -4.90 -19.95 -11.78
N ASP A 197 -4.03 -19.67 -10.82
CA ASP A 197 -4.39 -18.97 -9.58
C ASP A 197 -4.82 -17.51 -9.83
N GLU A 198 -4.15 -16.80 -10.75
CA GLU A 198 -4.53 -15.45 -11.13
C GLU A 198 -5.86 -15.47 -11.89
N GLU A 199 -6.05 -16.39 -12.84
CA GLU A 199 -7.28 -16.51 -13.60
C GLU A 199 -8.47 -16.82 -12.67
N GLU A 200 -8.34 -17.80 -11.76
CA GLU A 200 -9.37 -18.16 -10.78
C GLU A 200 -9.74 -16.96 -9.88
N ARG A 201 -8.75 -16.18 -9.47
CA ARG A 201 -8.93 -14.99 -8.61
C ARG A 201 -9.86 -13.96 -9.23
N TYR A 202 -9.80 -13.77 -10.55
CA TYR A 202 -10.59 -12.76 -11.26
C TYR A 202 -11.90 -13.29 -11.86
N LYS A 203 -12.20 -14.58 -11.78
CA LYS A 203 -13.50 -15.15 -12.21
C LYS A 203 -14.69 -14.51 -11.51
N LEU A 204 -14.48 -13.95 -10.31
CA LEU A 204 -15.56 -13.24 -9.61
C LEU A 204 -16.16 -12.07 -10.40
N PHE A 205 -15.46 -11.59 -11.45
CA PHE A 205 -15.92 -10.48 -12.28
C PHE A 205 -16.76 -10.95 -13.48
N GLU A 206 -16.74 -12.21 -13.88
CA GLU A 206 -17.46 -12.74 -15.04
C GLU A 206 -18.98 -12.49 -14.97
N SER A 207 -19.56 -12.50 -13.76
CA SER A 207 -20.99 -12.29 -13.53
C SER A 207 -21.35 -10.88 -13.05
N ARG A 208 -20.38 -9.96 -12.97
CA ARG A 208 -20.57 -8.61 -12.43
C ARG A 208 -20.73 -7.57 -13.53
N LYS A 209 -21.63 -6.62 -13.30
CA LYS A 209 -21.72 -5.41 -14.12
C LYS A 209 -20.77 -4.36 -13.56
N VAL A 210 -19.56 -4.27 -14.09
CA VAL A 210 -18.60 -3.23 -13.69
C VAL A 210 -18.98 -1.92 -14.37
N LEU A 211 -19.27 -0.91 -13.55
CA LEU A 211 -19.57 0.46 -13.98
C LEU A 211 -18.28 1.26 -14.20
N LEU A 212 -17.32 1.12 -13.30
CA LEU A 212 -16.04 1.81 -13.33
C LEU A 212 -14.93 0.89 -12.80
N LEU A 213 -13.83 0.81 -13.53
CA LEU A 213 -12.61 0.15 -13.10
C LEU A 213 -11.53 1.22 -12.86
N MET A 214 -11.03 1.29 -11.64
CA MET A 214 -9.85 2.06 -11.23
C MET A 214 -8.73 1.06 -10.99
N ALA A 215 -7.80 0.94 -11.94
CA ALA A 215 -6.77 -0.07 -11.93
C ALA A 215 -5.37 0.54 -11.91
N ASP A 216 -4.45 -0.16 -11.24
CA ASP A 216 -3.02 0.12 -11.36
C ASP A 216 -2.60 0.06 -12.84
N SER A 217 -1.92 1.10 -13.27
CA SER A 217 -1.38 1.22 -14.62
C SER A 217 0.12 1.60 -14.61
N THR A 218 0.79 1.33 -13.50
CA THR A 218 2.24 1.52 -13.36
C THR A 218 2.97 0.73 -14.46
N ASN A 219 3.89 1.40 -15.17
CA ASN A 219 4.63 0.84 -16.32
C ASN A 219 3.77 0.43 -17.54
N CYS A 220 2.55 0.92 -17.67
CA CYS A 220 1.69 0.60 -18.83
C CYS A 220 2.25 1.08 -20.17
N ASP A 221 3.20 2.01 -20.16
CA ASP A 221 3.95 2.53 -21.32
C ASP A 221 5.12 1.64 -21.74
N ASN A 222 5.52 0.66 -20.91
CA ASN A 222 6.57 -0.28 -21.24
C ASN A 222 6.00 -1.49 -21.99
N PRO A 223 6.43 -1.75 -23.24
CA PRO A 223 5.91 -2.88 -24.00
C PRO A 223 6.38 -4.22 -23.43
N GLY A 224 5.51 -5.23 -23.50
CA GLY A 224 5.79 -6.59 -23.04
C GLY A 224 5.31 -6.85 -21.62
N PHE A 225 5.91 -7.84 -20.99
CA PHE A 225 5.56 -8.29 -19.64
C PHE A 225 6.75 -8.14 -18.70
N SER A 226 6.50 -7.81 -17.44
CA SER A 226 7.52 -7.86 -16.39
C SER A 226 7.97 -9.31 -16.15
N ILE A 227 9.15 -9.50 -15.56
CA ILE A 227 9.59 -10.84 -15.16
C ILE A 227 8.67 -11.35 -14.05
N SER A 228 8.11 -12.56 -14.22
CA SER A 228 7.23 -13.17 -13.23
C SER A 228 7.95 -13.43 -11.89
N ASP A 229 7.22 -13.32 -10.78
CA ASP A 229 7.79 -13.59 -9.46
C ASP A 229 8.29 -15.03 -9.33
N THR A 230 7.63 -15.97 -9.96
CA THR A 230 8.10 -17.38 -10.01
C THR A 230 9.53 -17.48 -10.54
N VAL A 231 9.88 -16.76 -11.59
CA VAL A 231 11.25 -16.74 -12.14
C VAL A 231 12.21 -16.05 -11.18
N VAL A 232 11.81 -14.92 -10.60
CA VAL A 232 12.61 -14.18 -9.63
C VAL A 232 12.92 -15.05 -8.40
N TYR A 233 11.93 -15.72 -7.84
CA TYR A 233 12.08 -16.59 -6.67
C TYR A 233 12.96 -17.80 -6.94
N LYS A 234 12.84 -18.45 -8.10
CA LYS A 234 13.76 -19.52 -8.50
C LYS A 234 15.21 -19.07 -8.56
N ASN A 235 15.46 -17.87 -9.08
CA ASN A 235 16.81 -17.31 -9.15
C ASN A 235 17.36 -16.95 -7.76
N ILE A 236 16.55 -16.34 -6.89
CA ILE A 236 16.90 -16.03 -5.50
C ILE A 236 17.24 -17.32 -4.75
N GLU A 237 16.41 -18.36 -4.88
CA GLU A 237 16.65 -19.66 -4.26
C GLU A 237 17.98 -20.26 -4.72
N LYS A 238 18.25 -20.25 -6.02
CA LYS A 238 19.52 -20.71 -6.58
C LYS A 238 20.72 -19.96 -6.00
N ILE A 239 20.65 -18.63 -5.93
CA ILE A 239 21.73 -17.79 -5.39
C ILE A 239 21.95 -18.12 -3.90
N ILE A 240 20.90 -18.20 -3.09
CA ILE A 240 21.02 -18.52 -1.66
C ILE A 240 21.61 -19.92 -1.47
N ARG A 241 21.18 -20.90 -2.25
CA ARG A 241 21.65 -22.28 -2.17
C ARG A 241 23.12 -22.42 -2.57
N ASP A 242 23.50 -21.83 -3.71
CA ASP A 242 24.77 -22.12 -4.37
C ASP A 242 25.92 -21.22 -3.89
N THR A 243 25.64 -20.15 -3.14
CA THR A 243 26.66 -19.25 -2.62
C THR A 243 27.52 -19.93 -1.56
N THR A 244 28.83 -20.02 -1.80
CA THR A 244 29.81 -20.65 -0.94
C THR A 244 30.50 -19.72 0.07
N GLY A 245 30.32 -18.41 -0.07
CA GLY A 245 30.77 -17.38 0.88
C GLY A 245 29.61 -16.70 1.58
N ARG A 246 29.89 -15.54 2.20
CA ARG A 246 28.88 -14.66 2.78
C ARG A 246 28.06 -14.02 1.68
N LEU A 247 26.76 -14.16 1.75
CA LEU A 247 25.81 -13.58 0.79
C LEU A 247 25.25 -12.26 1.34
N ILE A 248 25.36 -11.19 0.59
CA ILE A 248 24.72 -9.90 0.90
C ILE A 248 23.68 -9.63 -0.18
N ILE A 249 22.45 -9.40 0.22
CA ILE A 249 21.34 -9.07 -0.69
C ILE A 249 20.80 -7.72 -0.29
N SER A 250 20.83 -6.78 -1.24
CA SER A 250 20.17 -5.48 -1.10
C SER A 250 18.81 -5.50 -1.80
N THR A 251 17.77 -5.03 -1.12
CA THR A 251 16.42 -4.93 -1.68
C THR A 251 15.65 -3.80 -0.98
N PHE A 252 14.59 -3.33 -1.62
CA PHE A 252 13.70 -2.35 -0.99
C PHE A 252 12.94 -3.00 0.17
N ALA A 253 12.84 -2.28 1.29
CA ALA A 253 12.07 -2.73 2.45
C ALA A 253 10.56 -2.92 2.13
N SER A 254 10.04 -2.23 1.13
CA SER A 254 8.67 -2.37 0.63
C SER A 254 8.38 -3.71 -0.06
N GLN A 255 9.43 -4.44 -0.50
CA GLN A 255 9.31 -5.77 -1.11
C GLN A 255 9.18 -6.87 -0.02
N VAL A 256 8.13 -6.78 0.80
CA VAL A 256 7.96 -7.62 1.99
C VAL A 256 7.82 -9.10 1.63
N GLU A 257 6.99 -9.44 0.65
CA GLU A 257 6.80 -10.82 0.17
C GLU A 257 8.15 -11.46 -0.22
N ARG A 258 8.96 -10.73 -0.97
CA ARG A 258 10.28 -11.19 -1.41
C ARG A 258 11.23 -11.36 -0.24
N MET A 259 11.17 -10.45 0.74
CA MET A 259 11.98 -10.55 1.96
C MET A 259 11.60 -11.79 2.78
N LEU A 260 10.31 -12.06 2.98
CA LEU A 260 9.85 -13.26 3.68
C LEU A 260 10.30 -14.53 2.97
N PHE A 261 10.19 -14.58 1.65
CA PHE A 261 10.69 -15.69 0.83
C PHE A 261 12.19 -15.92 1.01
N MET A 262 13.01 -14.86 1.06
CA MET A 262 14.46 -14.96 1.29
C MET A 262 14.78 -15.53 2.67
N LEU A 263 14.05 -15.10 3.71
CA LEU A 263 14.22 -15.58 5.08
C LEU A 263 13.91 -17.07 5.18
N GLU A 264 12.78 -17.51 4.65
CA GLU A 264 12.36 -18.92 4.64
C GLU A 264 13.29 -19.79 3.80
N THR A 265 13.74 -19.26 2.67
CA THR A 265 14.70 -19.95 1.79
C THR A 265 16.07 -20.11 2.48
N ALA A 266 16.57 -19.08 3.15
CA ALA A 266 17.81 -19.15 3.89
C ALA A 266 17.74 -20.21 5.00
N GLU A 267 16.65 -20.28 5.75
CA GLU A 267 16.43 -21.32 6.76
C GLU A 267 16.44 -22.73 6.14
N ARG A 268 15.72 -22.91 5.03
CA ARG A 268 15.64 -24.19 4.32
C ARG A 268 17.01 -24.74 3.92
N PHE A 269 17.95 -23.84 3.58
CA PHE A 269 19.34 -24.20 3.28
C PHE A 269 20.29 -24.13 4.49
N GLY A 270 19.75 -24.04 5.71
CA GLY A 270 20.49 -24.03 6.96
C GLY A 270 21.43 -22.83 7.11
N LYS A 271 21.03 -21.69 6.57
CA LYS A 271 21.76 -20.43 6.70
C LYS A 271 21.14 -19.56 7.80
N LYS A 272 21.96 -18.71 8.41
CA LYS A 272 21.57 -17.67 9.36
C LYS A 272 21.38 -16.36 8.62
N VAL A 273 20.44 -15.55 9.08
CA VAL A 273 20.13 -14.29 8.42
C VAL A 273 20.27 -13.12 9.39
N VAL A 274 21.03 -12.11 8.96
CA VAL A 274 21.05 -10.79 9.57
C VAL A 274 20.17 -9.87 8.75
N VAL A 275 19.25 -9.18 9.39
CA VAL A 275 18.41 -8.18 8.73
C VAL A 275 18.87 -6.79 9.16
N GLU A 276 19.27 -5.96 8.20
CA GLU A 276 19.73 -4.59 8.45
C GLU A 276 18.86 -3.56 7.75
N GLY A 277 18.68 -2.44 8.45
CA GLY A 277 17.77 -1.36 8.07
C GLY A 277 16.51 -1.33 8.92
N ARG A 278 16.16 -0.12 9.40
CA ARG A 278 15.03 0.08 10.33
C ARG A 278 13.72 -0.46 9.76
N SER A 279 13.40 -0.07 8.53
CA SER A 279 12.14 -0.45 7.88
C SER A 279 12.06 -1.97 7.63
N MET A 280 13.17 -2.63 7.26
CA MET A 280 13.20 -4.09 7.13
C MET A 280 12.96 -4.79 8.45
N LYS A 281 13.66 -4.38 9.52
CA LYS A 281 13.46 -4.94 10.87
C LYS A 281 12.00 -4.79 11.31
N THR A 282 11.41 -3.61 11.11
CA THR A 282 9.99 -3.34 11.39
C THR A 282 9.07 -4.28 10.61
N ASN A 283 9.29 -4.47 9.33
CA ASN A 283 8.45 -5.36 8.51
C ASN A 283 8.57 -6.83 8.92
N VAL A 284 9.76 -7.28 9.31
CA VAL A 284 9.96 -8.62 9.89
C VAL A 284 9.19 -8.79 11.20
N GLU A 285 9.22 -7.79 12.08
CA GLU A 285 8.45 -7.81 13.33
C GLU A 285 6.94 -7.87 13.07
N ILE A 286 6.44 -7.05 12.15
CA ILE A 286 5.03 -7.05 11.75
C ILE A 286 4.63 -8.42 11.16
N ALA A 287 5.47 -8.99 10.29
CA ALA A 287 5.22 -10.31 9.71
C ALA A 287 5.17 -11.43 10.77
N LYS A 288 6.00 -11.33 11.81
CA LYS A 288 5.94 -12.24 12.97
C LYS A 288 4.63 -12.05 13.74
N LEU A 289 4.23 -10.81 14.04
CA LEU A 289 2.98 -10.50 14.73
C LEU A 289 1.74 -10.96 13.95
N ALA A 290 1.80 -10.86 12.62
CA ALA A 290 0.76 -11.34 11.73
C ALA A 290 0.77 -12.86 11.50
N ASN A 291 1.74 -13.58 12.09
CA ASN A 291 1.96 -15.02 11.87
C ASN A 291 2.20 -15.39 10.39
N MET A 292 2.81 -14.50 9.63
CA MET A 292 3.14 -14.68 8.20
C MET A 292 4.56 -15.14 7.96
N LEU A 293 5.48 -14.89 8.90
CA LEU A 293 6.87 -15.34 8.81
C LEU A 293 7.01 -16.69 9.54
N LYS A 294 7.42 -17.71 8.80
CA LYS A 294 7.53 -19.11 9.27
C LYS A 294 8.97 -19.55 9.40
N VAL A 295 9.79 -18.78 10.11
CA VAL A 295 11.17 -19.15 10.40
C VAL A 295 11.39 -19.31 11.88
N ARG A 296 12.29 -20.23 12.26
CA ARG A 296 12.69 -20.43 13.66
C ARG A 296 13.39 -19.19 14.19
N PRO A 297 13.23 -18.85 15.48
CA PRO A 297 13.87 -17.68 16.07
C PRO A 297 15.39 -17.65 15.85
N GLU A 298 16.06 -18.81 15.97
CA GLU A 298 17.50 -18.94 15.81
C GLU A 298 18.01 -18.79 14.36
N THR A 299 17.13 -18.66 13.38
CA THR A 299 17.49 -18.34 12.00
C THR A 299 17.90 -16.89 11.85
N LEU A 300 17.20 -16.01 12.60
CA LEU A 300 17.50 -14.59 12.64
C LEU A 300 18.52 -14.31 13.75
N ILE A 301 19.65 -13.75 13.39
CA ILE A 301 20.72 -13.42 14.32
C ILE A 301 21.06 -11.93 14.24
N SER A 302 21.68 -11.43 15.29
CA SER A 302 22.20 -10.06 15.30
C SER A 302 23.50 -9.93 14.52
N LEU A 303 23.90 -8.70 14.22
CA LEU A 303 25.18 -8.43 13.54
C LEU A 303 26.37 -8.88 14.39
N GLU A 304 26.27 -8.75 15.72
CA GLU A 304 27.30 -9.14 16.69
C GLU A 304 27.49 -10.67 16.72
N GLU A 305 26.43 -11.45 16.58
CA GLU A 305 26.47 -12.91 16.58
C GLU A 305 27.08 -13.49 15.29
N MET A 306 27.22 -12.68 14.26
CA MET A 306 27.71 -13.09 12.94
C MET A 306 29.08 -13.80 12.99
N SER A 307 29.97 -13.33 13.87
CA SER A 307 31.33 -13.90 14.03
C SER A 307 31.35 -15.37 14.49
N GLY A 308 30.24 -15.84 15.06
CA GLY A 308 30.08 -17.22 15.51
C GLY A 308 29.71 -18.23 14.42
N TYR A 309 29.52 -17.79 13.18
CA TYR A 309 29.05 -18.64 12.08
C TYR A 309 29.99 -18.61 10.88
N PRO A 310 30.13 -19.73 10.15
CA PRO A 310 30.90 -19.79 8.90
C PRO A 310 30.32 -18.90 7.84
N GLU A 311 31.14 -18.27 6.99
CA GLU A 311 30.70 -17.31 5.96
C GLU A 311 29.66 -17.90 5.00
N ASN A 312 29.86 -19.16 4.58
CA ASN A 312 28.91 -19.85 3.68
C ASN A 312 27.54 -20.15 4.31
N LYS A 313 27.39 -19.91 5.61
CA LYS A 313 26.14 -20.05 6.35
C LYS A 313 25.48 -18.69 6.66
N MET A 314 25.98 -17.64 6.05
CA MET A 314 25.55 -16.26 6.35
C MET A 314 24.85 -15.62 5.17
N VAL A 315 23.67 -15.05 5.45
CA VAL A 315 22.94 -14.14 4.55
C VAL A 315 22.70 -12.82 5.28
N ILE A 316 23.01 -11.72 4.65
CA ILE A 316 22.72 -10.38 5.15
C ILE A 316 21.69 -9.76 4.21
N LEU A 317 20.53 -9.41 4.73
CA LEU A 317 19.54 -8.62 4.03
C LEU A 317 19.66 -7.18 4.45
N ALA A 318 19.86 -6.28 3.50
CA ALA A 318 20.01 -4.85 3.77
C ALA A 318 19.13 -4.02 2.83
N THR A 319 18.73 -2.83 3.31
CA THR A 319 18.12 -1.82 2.44
C THR A 319 19.19 -1.20 1.54
N GLY A 320 18.85 -0.96 0.28
CA GLY A 320 19.67 -0.18 -0.66
C GLY A 320 19.63 1.31 -0.35
#